data_0ebd07642c2f604289d2dbb1505244c7
#
_entry.id   0ebd07642c2f604289d2dbb1505244c7
#
_cell.length_a   1.000
_cell.length_b   1.000
_cell.length_c   1.000
_cell.angle_alpha   90.00
_cell.angle_beta   90.00
_cell.angle_gamma   90.00
#
_symmetry.space_group_name_H-M   'P 1'
#
loop_
_entity.id
_entity.type
_entity.pdbx_description
1 polymer ?
#
loop_
_entity_poly.entity_id
_entity_poly.type
_entity_poly.pdbx_seq_one_letter_code
_entity_poly.pdbx_strand_id
1 'polypeptide(L)'
;MYFQEQTFKNISQEIHDNIGQVLSLVKLNINTMDCDQPAALNEKISDSKQLITKAIQDLRDLSKSLNTDYVTEMGLARSIEYELEMIKRTGSYRIQFNTTGNLYRLEPQQELIFFRIVQEVLHNIIKHAKAKSIYVEILFGLEVFTLKITDDGVGFDSSQLEVNNNIGSGLGIRNMRSRASMINTDFKLMSNVEKGTTVILTLPLQTPKLQP
;
A
#
# COMPACT_ATOMS: atom_id res chain seq x y z
N MET A 1 25.73 -7.67 -2.85
CA MET A 1 26.03 -7.82 -1.42
C MET A 1 25.51 -6.62 -0.62
N TYR A 2 25.88 -5.40 -0.92
CA TYR A 2 25.43 -4.17 -0.25
C TYR A 2 23.89 -3.97 -0.21
N PHE A 3 23.18 -4.34 -1.26
CA PHE A 3 21.73 -4.14 -1.39
C PHE A 3 20.92 -5.07 -0.49
N GLN A 4 21.35 -6.30 -0.32
CA GLN A 4 20.70 -7.26 0.59
C GLN A 4 20.86 -6.85 2.06
N GLU A 5 22.04 -6.38 2.46
CA GLU A 5 22.28 -5.91 3.84
C GLU A 5 21.41 -4.69 4.20
N GLN A 6 21.23 -3.75 3.27
CA GLN A 6 20.38 -2.59 3.48
C GLN A 6 18.90 -3.00 3.62
N THR A 7 18.47 -3.94 2.80
CA THR A 7 17.09 -4.48 2.86
C THR A 7 16.84 -5.20 4.17
N PHE A 8 17.76 -6.07 4.61
CA PHE A 8 17.67 -6.74 5.92
C PHE A 8 17.68 -5.76 7.10
N LYS A 9 18.50 -4.72 7.02
CA LYS A 9 18.56 -3.68 8.05
C LYS A 9 17.23 -2.91 8.14
N ASN A 10 16.66 -2.52 7.03
CA ASN A 10 15.36 -1.83 6.96
C ASN A 10 14.22 -2.72 7.50
N ILE A 11 14.22 -4.01 7.15
CA ILE A 11 13.26 -5.00 7.63
C ILE A 11 13.38 -5.18 9.15
N SER A 12 14.61 -5.35 9.65
CA SER A 12 14.86 -5.50 11.10
C SER A 12 14.39 -4.26 11.86
N GLN A 13 14.58 -3.09 11.29
CA GLN A 13 14.16 -1.83 11.89
C GLN A 13 12.62 -1.70 11.86
N GLU A 14 11.96 -2.07 10.78
CA GLU A 14 10.51 -2.05 10.65
C GLU A 14 9.82 -3.07 11.57
N ILE A 15 10.40 -4.26 11.74
CA ILE A 15 9.94 -5.25 12.72
C ILE A 15 10.07 -4.70 14.14
N HIS A 16 11.22 -4.13 14.47
CA HIS A 16 11.47 -3.60 15.81
C HIS A 16 10.57 -2.41 16.14
N ASP A 17 10.46 -1.44 15.22
CA ASP A 17 9.80 -0.16 15.46
C ASP A 17 8.26 -0.26 15.38
N ASN A 18 7.73 -1.13 14.54
CA ASN A 18 6.27 -1.28 14.40
C ASN A 18 5.76 -2.46 15.25
N ILE A 19 6.24 -3.67 14.97
CA ILE A 19 5.69 -4.88 15.60
C ILE A 19 6.16 -4.99 17.05
N GLY A 20 7.44 -4.72 17.32
CA GLY A 20 8.01 -4.76 18.66
C GLY A 20 7.34 -3.77 19.62
N GLN A 21 7.07 -2.54 19.17
CA GLN A 21 6.38 -1.53 19.98
C GLN A 21 4.92 -1.93 20.26
N VAL A 22 4.20 -2.41 19.25
CA VAL A 22 2.80 -2.86 19.42
C VAL A 22 2.72 -4.02 20.41
N LEU A 23 3.59 -5.03 20.30
CA LEU A 23 3.63 -6.16 21.24
C LEU A 23 4.04 -5.72 22.66
N SER A 24 4.88 -4.70 22.78
CA SER A 24 5.24 -4.13 24.09
C SER A 24 4.03 -3.43 24.75
N LEU A 25 3.20 -2.73 23.99
CA LEU A 25 1.96 -2.16 24.49
C LEU A 25 0.94 -3.23 24.90
N VAL A 26 0.81 -4.30 24.11
CA VAL A 26 -0.03 -5.46 24.49
C VAL A 26 0.44 -6.06 25.82
N LYS A 27 1.75 -6.27 25.96
CA LYS A 27 2.34 -6.79 27.21
C LYS A 27 2.04 -5.86 28.40
N LEU A 28 2.16 -4.54 28.20
CA LEU A 28 1.85 -3.56 29.24
C LEU A 28 0.35 -3.62 29.61
N ASN A 29 -0.55 -3.67 28.64
CA ASN A 29 -1.99 -3.79 28.88
C ASN A 29 -2.31 -5.04 29.70
N ILE A 30 -1.74 -6.20 29.31
CA ILE A 30 -1.95 -7.47 30.02
C ILE A 30 -1.39 -7.39 31.46
N ASN A 31 -0.20 -6.84 31.67
CA ASN A 31 0.42 -6.74 32.99
C ASN A 31 -0.30 -5.79 33.94
N THR A 32 -1.10 -4.87 33.39
CA THR A 32 -1.87 -3.88 34.18
C THR A 32 -3.36 -4.21 34.25
N MET A 33 -3.78 -5.41 33.84
CA MET A 33 -5.16 -5.90 34.01
C MET A 33 -5.47 -6.09 35.49
N ASP A 34 -6.61 -5.56 35.91
CA ASP A 34 -7.14 -5.69 37.27
C ASP A 34 -8.46 -6.44 37.21
N CYS A 35 -8.51 -7.60 37.84
CA CYS A 35 -9.71 -8.45 37.86
C CYS A 35 -10.83 -7.87 38.73
N ASP A 36 -10.51 -6.95 39.64
CA ASP A 36 -11.50 -6.31 40.52
C ASP A 36 -12.26 -5.18 39.82
N GLN A 37 -11.87 -4.80 38.58
CA GLN A 37 -12.51 -3.78 37.78
C GLN A 37 -12.98 -4.31 36.40
N PRO A 38 -14.11 -4.99 36.31
CA PRO A 38 -14.55 -5.71 35.09
C PRO A 38 -14.69 -4.82 33.85
N ALA A 39 -15.11 -3.55 34.00
CA ALA A 39 -15.25 -2.62 32.90
C ALA A 39 -13.87 -2.25 32.29
N ALA A 40 -12.91 -1.87 33.12
CA ALA A 40 -11.54 -1.55 32.71
C ALA A 40 -10.80 -2.79 32.16
N LEU A 41 -11.07 -3.97 32.72
CA LEU A 41 -10.55 -5.24 32.22
C LEU A 41 -11.02 -5.52 30.79
N ASN A 42 -12.33 -5.38 30.52
CA ASN A 42 -12.88 -5.59 29.17
C ASN A 42 -12.33 -4.59 28.14
N GLU A 43 -12.14 -3.34 28.52
CA GLU A 43 -11.52 -2.32 27.68
C GLU A 43 -10.07 -2.71 27.32
N LYS A 44 -9.25 -3.07 28.28
CA LYS A 44 -7.85 -3.52 28.06
C LYS A 44 -7.76 -4.79 27.21
N ILE A 45 -8.70 -5.71 27.37
CA ILE A 45 -8.80 -6.91 26.52
C ILE A 45 -9.12 -6.51 25.07
N SER A 46 -10.09 -5.60 24.88
CA SER A 46 -10.48 -5.11 23.56
C SER A 46 -9.31 -4.41 22.86
N ASP A 47 -8.62 -3.53 23.57
CA ASP A 47 -7.44 -2.80 23.05
C ASP A 47 -6.31 -3.76 22.69
N SER A 48 -6.05 -4.75 23.57
CA SER A 48 -5.02 -5.77 23.29
C SER A 48 -5.35 -6.60 22.05
N LYS A 49 -6.62 -6.96 21.84
CA LYS A 49 -7.07 -7.64 20.62
C LYS A 49 -6.88 -6.79 19.38
N GLN A 50 -7.20 -5.50 19.44
CA GLN A 50 -7.00 -4.58 18.32
C GLN A 50 -5.51 -4.42 17.97
N LEU A 51 -4.65 -4.26 18.99
CA LEU A 51 -3.20 -4.15 18.82
C LEU A 51 -2.61 -5.43 18.23
N ILE A 52 -3.03 -6.61 18.69
CA ILE A 52 -2.59 -7.90 18.12
C ILE A 52 -3.03 -8.03 16.66
N THR A 53 -4.28 -7.67 16.36
CA THR A 53 -4.81 -7.72 14.98
C THR A 53 -3.98 -6.82 14.07
N LYS A 54 -3.61 -5.63 14.53
CA LYS A 54 -2.73 -4.72 13.82
C LYS A 54 -1.34 -5.32 13.59
N ALA A 55 -0.71 -5.88 14.64
CA ALA A 55 0.61 -6.50 14.53
C ALA A 55 0.62 -7.68 13.53
N ILE A 56 -0.45 -8.50 13.51
CA ILE A 56 -0.61 -9.59 12.56
C ILE A 56 -0.73 -9.05 11.13
N GLN A 57 -1.45 -7.96 10.94
CA GLN A 57 -1.59 -7.33 9.62
C GLN A 57 -0.25 -6.76 9.16
N ASP A 58 0.44 -6.01 10.01
CA ASP A 58 1.76 -5.43 9.72
C ASP A 58 2.78 -6.52 9.37
N LEU A 59 2.75 -7.66 10.08
CA LEU A 59 3.62 -8.81 9.81
C LEU A 59 3.29 -9.51 8.49
N ARG A 60 2.00 -9.62 8.13
CA ARG A 60 1.58 -10.13 6.83
C ARG A 60 2.02 -9.21 5.70
N ASP A 61 1.89 -7.91 5.88
CA ASP A 61 2.28 -6.92 4.88
C ASP A 61 3.80 -6.89 4.71
N LEU A 62 4.55 -7.06 5.78
CA LEU A 62 6.00 -7.25 5.74
C LEU A 62 6.38 -8.56 5.04
N SER A 63 5.72 -9.68 5.37
CA SER A 63 5.94 -10.97 4.71
C SER A 63 5.64 -10.91 3.21
N LYS A 64 4.54 -10.26 2.82
CA LYS A 64 4.24 -9.99 1.41
C LYS A 64 5.30 -9.07 0.78
N SER A 65 5.88 -8.14 1.55
CA SER A 65 6.96 -7.27 1.08
C SER A 65 8.26 -8.02 0.79
N LEU A 66 8.46 -9.15 1.42
CA LEU A 66 9.62 -10.01 1.21
C LEU A 66 9.46 -10.96 0.02
N ASN A 67 8.23 -11.22 -0.40
CA ASN A 67 7.98 -12.09 -1.55
C ASN A 67 8.09 -11.29 -2.87
N THR A 68 9.32 -10.85 -3.16
CA THR A 68 9.67 -10.07 -4.36
C THR A 68 9.69 -10.93 -5.62
N ASP A 69 9.82 -12.25 -5.46
CA ASP A 69 10.09 -13.19 -6.55
C ASP A 69 8.97 -13.19 -7.58
N TYR A 70 7.71 -13.07 -7.13
CA TYR A 70 6.54 -13.08 -8.01
C TYR A 70 6.51 -11.89 -8.98
N VAL A 71 6.78 -10.65 -8.50
CA VAL A 71 6.80 -9.46 -9.36
C VAL A 71 7.99 -9.51 -10.30
N THR A 72 9.13 -9.99 -9.81
CA THR A 72 10.35 -10.14 -10.60
C THR A 72 10.18 -11.16 -11.73
N GLU A 73 9.49 -12.27 -11.48
CA GLU A 73 9.27 -13.32 -12.47
C GLU A 73 8.18 -12.96 -13.48
N MET A 74 7.00 -12.55 -13.00
CA MET A 74 5.83 -12.34 -13.85
C MET A 74 5.72 -10.93 -14.43
N GLY A 75 6.38 -9.95 -13.82
CA GLY A 75 6.29 -8.54 -14.17
C GLY A 75 5.10 -7.83 -13.55
N LEU A 76 5.18 -6.49 -13.53
CA LEU A 76 4.22 -5.62 -12.87
C LEU A 76 2.77 -5.84 -13.35
N ALA A 77 2.54 -5.80 -14.66
CA ALA A 77 1.19 -5.88 -15.21
C ALA A 77 0.47 -7.19 -14.85
N ARG A 78 1.16 -8.33 -14.99
CA ARG A 78 0.60 -9.64 -14.62
C ARG A 78 0.40 -9.79 -13.12
N SER A 79 1.29 -9.23 -12.31
CA SER A 79 1.16 -9.26 -10.86
C SER A 79 -0.07 -8.45 -10.40
N ILE A 80 -0.31 -7.31 -11.01
CA ILE A 80 -1.52 -6.51 -10.76
C ILE A 80 -2.77 -7.25 -11.21
N GLU A 81 -2.77 -7.83 -12.40
CA GLU A 81 -3.89 -8.60 -12.93
C GLU A 81 -4.28 -9.75 -11.97
N TYR A 82 -3.29 -10.49 -11.48
CA TYR A 82 -3.52 -11.57 -10.52
C TYR A 82 -4.15 -11.06 -9.21
N GLU A 83 -3.64 -9.96 -8.64
CA GLU A 83 -4.19 -9.36 -7.41
C GLU A 83 -5.65 -8.94 -7.62
N LEU A 84 -5.96 -8.33 -8.77
CA LEU A 84 -7.31 -7.92 -9.14
C LEU A 84 -8.26 -9.11 -9.34
N GLU A 85 -7.78 -10.20 -9.94
CA GLU A 85 -8.56 -11.44 -10.08
C GLU A 85 -8.89 -12.07 -8.72
N MET A 86 -7.99 -12.02 -7.74
CA MET A 86 -8.26 -12.48 -6.38
C MET A 86 -9.38 -11.66 -5.71
N ILE A 87 -9.35 -10.33 -5.88
CA ILE A 87 -10.41 -9.45 -5.37
C ILE A 87 -11.73 -9.71 -6.09
N LYS A 88 -11.71 -9.87 -7.41
CA LYS A 88 -12.89 -10.16 -8.23
C LYS A 88 -13.61 -11.44 -7.81
N ARG A 89 -12.86 -12.47 -7.41
CA ARG A 89 -13.41 -13.76 -6.92
C ARG A 89 -14.24 -13.61 -5.65
N THR A 90 -14.07 -12.54 -4.88
CA THR A 90 -14.93 -12.26 -3.72
C THR A 90 -16.37 -11.90 -4.13
N GLY A 91 -16.60 -11.58 -5.39
CA GLY A 91 -17.90 -11.19 -5.95
C GLY A 91 -18.38 -9.80 -5.53
N SER A 92 -17.58 -9.06 -4.76
CA SER A 92 -17.98 -7.78 -4.17
C SER A 92 -17.74 -6.58 -5.08
N TYR A 93 -16.88 -6.71 -6.11
CA TYR A 93 -16.43 -5.61 -6.93
C TYR A 93 -16.54 -5.89 -8.43
N ARG A 94 -16.91 -4.87 -9.20
CA ARG A 94 -16.71 -4.83 -10.66
C ARG A 94 -15.33 -4.28 -10.93
N ILE A 95 -14.46 -5.07 -11.56
CA ILE A 95 -13.08 -4.71 -11.81
C ILE A 95 -12.84 -4.62 -13.32
N GLN A 96 -12.24 -3.53 -13.75
CA GLN A 96 -11.73 -3.35 -15.10
C GLN A 96 -10.23 -3.09 -15.04
N PHE A 97 -9.47 -3.84 -15.83
CA PHE A 97 -8.03 -3.70 -15.94
C PHE A 97 -7.67 -3.53 -17.42
N ASN A 98 -7.03 -2.44 -17.75
CA ASN A 98 -6.64 -2.10 -19.11
C ASN A 98 -5.15 -1.80 -19.18
N THR A 99 -4.49 -2.34 -20.20
CA THR A 99 -3.11 -1.99 -20.56
C THR A 99 -3.05 -1.42 -21.95
N THR A 100 -2.32 -0.33 -22.14
CA THR A 100 -2.17 0.36 -23.43
C THR A 100 -0.69 0.60 -23.72
N GLY A 101 -0.30 0.52 -24.99
CA GLY A 101 1.08 0.66 -25.45
C GLY A 101 1.80 -0.68 -25.59
N ASN A 102 3.09 -0.62 -25.97
CA ASN A 102 3.91 -1.81 -26.09
C ASN A 102 4.46 -2.21 -24.70
N LEU A 103 4.15 -3.42 -24.24
CA LEU A 103 4.61 -3.89 -22.95
C LEU A 103 6.14 -3.99 -22.92
N TYR A 104 6.73 -3.41 -21.88
CA TYR A 104 8.15 -3.54 -21.54
C TYR A 104 8.29 -3.76 -20.03
N ARG A 105 9.47 -4.15 -19.59
CA ARG A 105 9.80 -4.28 -18.18
C ARG A 105 10.39 -2.98 -17.67
N LEU A 106 9.94 -2.55 -16.51
CA LEU A 106 10.61 -1.51 -15.75
C LEU A 106 11.81 -2.13 -14.98
N GLU A 107 12.62 -1.28 -14.37
CA GLU A 107 13.64 -1.76 -13.44
C GLU A 107 12.98 -2.58 -12.31
N PRO A 108 13.57 -3.70 -11.86
CA PRO A 108 12.96 -4.58 -10.86
C PRO A 108 12.51 -3.85 -9.60
N GLN A 109 13.29 -2.87 -9.14
CA GLN A 109 12.94 -2.05 -7.98
C GLN A 109 11.73 -1.17 -8.25
N GLN A 110 11.59 -0.63 -9.46
CA GLN A 110 10.45 0.19 -9.85
C GLN A 110 9.18 -0.67 -9.88
N GLU A 111 9.22 -1.84 -10.55
CA GLU A 111 8.07 -2.75 -10.61
C GLU A 111 7.59 -3.15 -9.21
N LEU A 112 8.52 -3.46 -8.32
CA LEU A 112 8.20 -3.80 -6.94
C LEU A 112 7.53 -2.64 -6.20
N ILE A 113 8.07 -1.43 -6.29
CA ILE A 113 7.52 -0.26 -5.62
C ILE A 113 6.14 0.09 -6.19
N PHE A 114 5.95 0.05 -7.51
CA PHE A 114 4.64 0.22 -8.13
C PHE A 114 3.64 -0.80 -7.59
N PHE A 115 4.02 -2.08 -7.54
CA PHE A 115 3.15 -3.14 -7.04
C PHE A 115 2.74 -2.92 -5.58
N ARG A 116 3.68 -2.46 -4.72
CA ARG A 116 3.38 -2.12 -3.32
C ARG A 116 2.40 -0.97 -3.18
N ILE A 117 2.53 0.05 -4.02
CA ILE A 117 1.58 1.15 -4.03
C ILE A 117 0.20 0.65 -4.47
N VAL A 118 0.13 -0.20 -5.50
CA VAL A 118 -1.13 -0.82 -5.93
C VAL A 118 -1.79 -1.59 -4.79
N GLN A 119 -1.05 -2.44 -4.10
CA GLN A 119 -1.57 -3.21 -2.96
C GLN A 119 -2.14 -2.30 -1.87
N GLU A 120 -1.45 -1.23 -1.52
CA GLU A 120 -1.92 -0.26 -0.52
C GLU A 120 -3.18 0.47 -1.00
N VAL A 121 -3.25 0.88 -2.27
CA VAL A 121 -4.45 1.50 -2.84
C VAL A 121 -5.63 0.53 -2.81
N LEU A 122 -5.45 -0.72 -3.26
CA LEU A 122 -6.50 -1.74 -3.24
C LEU A 122 -6.96 -2.06 -1.82
N HIS A 123 -6.02 -2.14 -0.87
CA HIS A 123 -6.35 -2.31 0.55
C HIS A 123 -7.22 -1.15 1.07
N ASN A 124 -6.86 0.09 0.75
CA ASN A 124 -7.63 1.27 1.13
C ASN A 124 -9.03 1.26 0.52
N ILE A 125 -9.18 0.84 -0.74
CA ILE A 125 -10.48 0.71 -1.39
C ILE A 125 -11.34 -0.32 -0.65
N ILE A 126 -10.80 -1.51 -0.40
CA ILE A 126 -11.52 -2.60 0.27
C ILE A 126 -11.96 -2.20 1.69
N LYS A 127 -11.09 -1.52 2.42
CA LYS A 127 -11.31 -1.22 3.83
C LYS A 127 -12.16 0.04 4.06
N HIS A 128 -12.05 1.05 3.19
CA HIS A 128 -12.54 2.38 3.47
C HIS A 128 -13.51 2.93 2.43
N ALA A 129 -13.36 2.56 1.14
CA ALA A 129 -14.04 3.27 0.06
C ALA A 129 -15.54 2.93 -0.06
N LYS A 130 -16.00 1.76 0.37
CA LYS A 130 -17.36 1.25 0.07
C LYS A 130 -17.67 1.30 -1.43
N ALA A 131 -16.66 1.15 -2.27
CA ALA A 131 -16.76 1.18 -3.72
C ALA A 131 -17.50 -0.06 -4.26
N LYS A 132 -18.06 0.07 -5.45
CA LYS A 132 -18.64 -1.05 -6.23
C LYS A 132 -17.79 -1.39 -7.44
N SER A 133 -16.98 -0.44 -7.91
CA SER A 133 -16.19 -0.58 -9.11
C SER A 133 -14.75 -0.09 -8.88
N ILE A 134 -13.80 -0.83 -9.44
CA ILE A 134 -12.38 -0.50 -9.43
C ILE A 134 -11.89 -0.51 -10.87
N TYR A 135 -11.22 0.56 -11.28
CA TYR A 135 -10.64 0.73 -12.60
C TYR A 135 -9.13 0.88 -12.46
N VAL A 136 -8.38 0.02 -13.15
CA VAL A 136 -6.92 0.09 -13.17
C VAL A 136 -6.46 0.20 -14.63
N GLU A 137 -5.65 1.19 -14.91
CA GLU A 137 -5.13 1.49 -16.24
C GLU A 137 -3.61 1.60 -16.19
N ILE A 138 -2.92 0.88 -17.08
CA ILE A 138 -1.48 1.01 -17.29
C ILE A 138 -1.22 1.51 -18.69
N LEU A 139 -0.47 2.60 -18.81
CA LEU A 139 0.03 3.12 -20.07
C LEU A 139 1.54 2.91 -20.16
N PHE A 140 1.95 2.08 -21.09
CA PHE A 140 3.34 1.85 -21.48
C PHE A 140 3.73 2.82 -22.60
N GLY A 141 3.98 4.08 -22.22
CA GLY A 141 4.43 5.12 -23.15
C GLY A 141 5.94 5.05 -23.44
N LEU A 142 6.41 5.75 -24.45
CA LEU A 142 7.83 5.80 -24.81
C LEU A 142 8.65 6.69 -23.87
N GLU A 143 8.07 7.79 -23.42
CA GLU A 143 8.74 8.77 -22.55
C GLU A 143 8.26 8.69 -21.10
N VAL A 144 7.06 8.14 -20.90
CA VAL A 144 6.40 8.13 -19.61
C VAL A 144 5.66 6.82 -19.43
N PHE A 145 5.87 6.17 -18.28
CA PHE A 145 5.02 5.09 -17.79
C PHE A 145 3.97 5.67 -16.84
N THR A 146 2.72 5.29 -17.01
CA THR A 146 1.63 5.75 -16.13
C THR A 146 0.82 4.57 -15.61
N LEU A 147 0.55 4.57 -14.32
CA LEU A 147 -0.37 3.68 -13.65
C LEU A 147 -1.46 4.50 -12.96
N LYS A 148 -2.72 4.21 -13.27
CA LYS A 148 -3.87 4.91 -12.70
C LYS A 148 -4.83 3.90 -12.08
N ILE A 149 -5.28 4.18 -10.86
CA ILE A 149 -6.28 3.40 -10.13
C ILE A 149 -7.40 4.34 -9.72
N THR A 150 -8.65 3.97 -10.03
CA THR A 150 -9.83 4.75 -9.70
C THR A 150 -10.88 3.85 -9.06
N ASP A 151 -11.51 4.31 -7.98
CA ASP A 151 -12.69 3.70 -7.39
C ASP A 151 -13.89 4.66 -7.42
N ASP A 152 -15.08 4.10 -7.38
CA ASP A 152 -16.37 4.80 -7.31
C ASP A 152 -16.92 4.91 -5.87
N GLY A 153 -16.04 4.88 -4.89
CA GLY A 153 -16.43 4.86 -3.48
C GLY A 153 -16.83 6.22 -2.91
N VAL A 154 -16.95 6.27 -1.58
CA VAL A 154 -17.38 7.49 -0.87
C VAL A 154 -16.37 8.63 -0.94
N GLY A 155 -15.11 8.36 -1.31
CA GLY A 155 -14.05 9.36 -1.33
C GLY A 155 -13.82 10.02 0.04
N PHE A 156 -13.00 11.04 0.05
CA PHE A 156 -12.70 11.85 1.24
C PHE A 156 -12.16 13.23 0.83
N ASP A 157 -12.16 14.16 1.76
CA ASP A 157 -11.56 15.47 1.55
C ASP A 157 -10.03 15.39 1.62
N SER A 158 -9.39 15.38 0.44
CA SER A 158 -7.94 15.24 0.33
C SER A 158 -7.17 16.47 0.85
N SER A 159 -7.81 17.64 1.00
CA SER A 159 -7.17 18.85 1.53
C SER A 159 -6.80 18.69 3.01
N GLN A 160 -7.52 17.87 3.75
CA GLN A 160 -7.25 17.60 5.16
C GLN A 160 -6.01 16.74 5.41
N LEU A 161 -5.50 16.03 4.38
CA LEU A 161 -4.30 15.21 4.50
C LEU A 161 -3.01 16.03 4.64
N GLU A 162 -3.01 17.26 4.14
CA GLU A 162 -1.84 18.15 4.22
C GLU A 162 -1.78 18.91 5.57
N VAL A 163 -2.91 19.08 6.23
CA VAL A 163 -3.04 19.88 7.45
C VAL A 163 -2.92 19.05 8.73
N ASN A 164 -3.36 17.81 8.72
CA ASN A 164 -3.41 16.97 9.91
C ASN A 164 -2.20 16.04 10.02
N ASN A 165 -1.14 16.48 10.72
CA ASN A 165 -0.05 15.63 11.21
C ASN A 165 -0.48 14.66 12.33
N ASN A 166 -1.77 14.40 12.50
CA ASN A 166 -2.27 13.51 13.55
C ASN A 166 -1.90 12.05 13.28
N ILE A 167 -1.23 11.49 14.26
CA ILE A 167 -0.74 10.13 14.38
C ILE A 167 -1.90 9.14 14.14
N GLY A 168 -1.95 8.52 12.95
CA GLY A 168 -2.88 7.43 12.65
C GLY A 168 -3.70 7.57 11.36
N SER A 169 -4.09 8.78 10.95
CA SER A 169 -4.87 9.02 9.73
C SER A 169 -3.94 9.49 8.61
N GLY A 170 -3.77 8.69 7.56
CA GLY A 170 -2.94 9.07 6.40
C GLY A 170 -1.54 8.43 6.32
N LEU A 171 -1.17 7.54 7.23
CA LEU A 171 0.14 6.86 7.19
C LEU A 171 0.34 6.08 5.87
N GLY A 172 -0.68 5.38 5.39
CA GLY A 172 -0.65 4.65 4.12
C GLY A 172 -0.37 5.57 2.93
N ILE A 173 -1.03 6.74 2.88
CA ILE A 173 -0.83 7.71 1.79
C ILE A 173 0.58 8.32 1.85
N ARG A 174 1.08 8.65 3.04
CA ARG A 174 2.47 9.11 3.22
C ARG A 174 3.48 8.07 2.77
N ASN A 175 3.26 6.81 3.12
CA ASN A 175 4.13 5.70 2.71
C ASN A 175 4.11 5.51 1.20
N MET A 176 2.94 5.58 0.55
CA MET A 176 2.83 5.53 -0.91
C MET A 176 3.59 6.67 -1.59
N ARG A 177 3.44 7.90 -1.11
CA ARG A 177 4.16 9.08 -1.62
C ARG A 177 5.67 8.95 -1.44
N SER A 178 6.12 8.51 -0.27
CA SER A 178 7.54 8.27 0.02
C SER A 178 8.13 7.20 -0.91
N ARG A 179 7.42 6.08 -1.10
CA ARG A 179 7.85 5.00 -2.01
C ARG A 179 7.93 5.48 -3.46
N ALA A 180 6.95 6.24 -3.95
CA ALA A 180 6.99 6.81 -5.29
C ALA A 180 8.22 7.72 -5.50
N SER A 181 8.51 8.57 -4.50
CA SER A 181 9.69 9.46 -4.55
C SER A 181 11.01 8.70 -4.63
N MET A 182 11.13 7.51 -4.01
CA MET A 182 12.34 6.67 -4.06
C MET A 182 12.71 6.22 -5.47
N ILE A 183 11.74 6.19 -6.39
CA ILE A 183 11.93 5.78 -7.79
C ILE A 183 11.65 6.91 -8.77
N ASN A 184 11.76 8.16 -8.32
CA ASN A 184 11.53 9.37 -9.14
C ASN A 184 10.17 9.37 -9.87
N THR A 185 9.14 8.82 -9.22
CA THR A 185 7.78 8.75 -9.75
C THR A 185 6.93 9.85 -9.12
N ASP A 186 6.22 10.61 -9.95
CA ASP A 186 5.20 11.54 -9.47
C ASP A 186 3.98 10.77 -8.93
N PHE A 187 3.53 11.16 -7.75
CA PHE A 187 2.38 10.58 -7.05
C PHE A 187 1.28 11.61 -6.91
N LYS A 188 0.19 11.43 -7.63
CA LYS A 188 -0.99 12.28 -7.54
C LYS A 188 -2.17 11.51 -6.98
N LEU A 189 -2.79 12.04 -5.93
CA LEU A 189 -4.00 11.52 -5.32
C LEU A 189 -5.09 12.59 -5.41
N MET A 190 -6.23 12.20 -5.96
CA MET A 190 -7.42 13.03 -6.07
C MET A 190 -8.57 12.29 -5.43
N SER A 191 -9.19 12.89 -4.43
CA SER A 191 -10.38 12.35 -3.77
C SER A 191 -11.31 13.49 -3.40
N ASN A 192 -12.60 13.26 -3.59
CA ASN A 192 -13.65 14.16 -3.16
C ASN A 192 -14.77 13.34 -2.54
N VAL A 193 -15.43 13.88 -1.55
CA VAL A 193 -16.55 13.22 -0.90
C VAL A 193 -17.62 12.88 -1.95
N GLU A 194 -18.12 11.64 -1.92
CA GLU A 194 -19.10 11.04 -2.84
C GLU A 194 -18.65 10.88 -4.30
N LYS A 195 -17.37 11.09 -4.61
CA LYS A 195 -16.84 10.98 -6.00
C LYS A 195 -15.75 9.92 -6.14
N GLY A 196 -15.49 9.14 -5.09
CA GLY A 196 -14.44 8.14 -5.07
C GLY A 196 -13.03 8.72 -4.99
N THR A 197 -12.05 7.88 -5.29
CA THR A 197 -10.63 8.24 -5.22
C THR A 197 -9.92 7.82 -6.51
N THR A 198 -8.98 8.65 -6.95
CA THR A 198 -8.07 8.35 -8.06
C THR A 198 -6.64 8.55 -7.61
N VAL A 199 -5.81 7.54 -7.82
CA VAL A 199 -4.36 7.58 -7.64
C VAL A 199 -3.70 7.46 -9.01
N ILE A 200 -2.76 8.35 -9.30
CA ILE A 200 -1.99 8.35 -10.55
C ILE A 200 -0.51 8.36 -10.19
N LEU A 201 0.22 7.43 -10.78
CA LEU A 201 1.68 7.31 -10.70
C LEU A 201 2.26 7.57 -12.09
N THR A 202 3.18 8.51 -12.20
CA THR A 202 3.81 8.90 -13.46
C THR A 202 5.33 8.81 -13.33
N LEU A 203 5.94 7.87 -14.05
CA LEU A 203 7.37 7.67 -14.09
C LEU A 203 7.94 8.18 -15.41
N PRO A 204 8.75 9.23 -15.42
CA PRO A 204 9.51 9.63 -16.60
C PRO A 204 10.53 8.54 -16.95
N LEU A 205 10.51 8.10 -18.21
CA LEU A 205 11.49 7.14 -18.71
C LEU A 205 12.69 7.92 -19.25
N GLN A 206 13.88 7.53 -18.84
CA GLN A 206 15.09 8.10 -19.41
C GLN A 206 15.21 7.59 -20.85
N THR A 207 15.04 8.48 -21.80
CA THR A 207 15.41 8.19 -23.20
C THR A 207 16.90 7.84 -23.20
N PRO A 208 17.33 6.69 -23.79
CA PRO A 208 18.75 6.43 -23.95
C PRO A 208 19.36 7.62 -24.67
N LYS A 209 20.28 8.34 -24.02
CA LYS A 209 21.09 9.33 -24.73
C LYS A 209 21.84 8.57 -25.81
N LEU A 210 21.41 8.71 -27.05
CA LEU A 210 22.25 8.34 -28.19
C LEU A 210 23.53 9.13 -27.99
N GLN A 211 24.58 8.44 -27.56
CA GLN A 211 25.94 9.00 -27.60
C GLN A 211 26.30 9.20 -29.08
N PRO A 212 26.80 10.37 -29.43
CA PRO A 212 27.18 10.69 -30.79
C PRO A 212 28.38 9.86 -31.27
#